data_dc541a5d931847edf2118183020edf07
#
_entry.id   dc541a5d931847edf2118183020edf07
#
_cell.length_a   1.000
_cell.length_b   1.000
_cell.length_c   1.000
_cell.angle_alpha   90.00
_cell.angle_beta   90.00
_cell.angle_gamma   90.00
#
_symmetry.space_group_name_H-M   'P 1'
#
loop_
_entity.id
_entity.type
_entity.pdbx_description
1 polymer ?
#
loop_
_entity_poly.entity_id
_entity_poly.type
_entity_poly.pdbx_seq_one_letter_code
_entity_poly.pdbx_strand_id
1 'polypeptide(L)'
;MRRPAYDSPSVPINWERIDYVQGHNEAVYVRPEAMETINNFYKQNPEEAKKEFGDNPYELKNILKYWVRSPKEGLQMIPTDSIVIKLDKEAIKRSGMLTPDSIPDYMHISLKGKRVLYKSELMMLEMLANTNWERPMYMAITVGTENQMNLTNNFLQEGLAYRITPFDNIKLGRRIDSEKMYNNLMTKFKFGGIDNPDIYLDETVLRMCDTHRRLFVQLASQLIKEGKKDKALKALDYCEKVIPSTTVRHDYIYSSSKEMADDYAQLGQTKKAENILEQLANNSVEYASWYLSLDDERFAGSYEECMRHFYILDDVCKTLANLKDAKTGKELESAAHYAQKFEQLYQLLERRVGSTHPENQ
;
A
#
# COMPACT_ATOMS: atom_id res chain seq x y z
N MET A 1 -4.58 10.72 -19.24
CA MET A 1 -3.83 9.49 -19.60
C MET A 1 -3.07 9.71 -20.89
N ARG A 2 -1.78 9.38 -20.96
CA ARG A 2 -1.06 9.41 -22.22
C ARG A 2 -1.39 8.14 -23.02
N ARG A 3 -1.67 8.33 -24.31
CA ARG A 3 -1.81 7.20 -25.25
C ARG A 3 -0.45 6.50 -25.39
N PRO A 4 -0.39 5.16 -25.37
CA PRO A 4 0.85 4.45 -25.66
C PRO A 4 1.43 4.86 -27.03
N ALA A 5 2.75 4.77 -27.17
CA ALA A 5 3.44 5.15 -28.40
C ALA A 5 3.27 4.13 -29.57
N TYR A 6 2.36 3.16 -29.44
CA TYR A 6 2.06 2.19 -30.50
C TYR A 6 0.66 2.44 -31.09
N ASP A 7 0.44 1.98 -32.30
CA ASP A 7 -0.76 2.23 -33.09
C ASP A 7 -2.07 1.66 -32.48
N SER A 8 -1.99 0.64 -31.64
CA SER A 8 -3.17 0.10 -30.96
C SER A 8 -3.25 0.55 -29.50
N PRO A 9 -4.43 0.93 -28.99
CA PRO A 9 -4.60 1.28 -27.60
C PRO A 9 -4.32 0.07 -26.70
N SER A 10 -3.66 0.31 -25.56
CA SER A 10 -3.36 -0.75 -24.58
C SER A 10 -4.60 -1.26 -23.85
N VAL A 11 -5.70 -0.52 -23.87
CA VAL A 11 -7.02 -0.90 -23.36
C VAL A 11 -8.05 -0.45 -24.39
N PRO A 12 -9.09 -1.23 -24.69
CA PRO A 12 -10.12 -0.90 -25.68
C PRO A 12 -11.09 0.18 -25.15
N ILE A 13 -10.57 1.41 -24.98
CA ILE A 13 -11.36 2.57 -24.60
C ILE A 13 -11.78 3.30 -25.87
N ASN A 14 -13.03 3.68 -25.95
CA ASN A 14 -13.51 4.59 -26.98
C ASN A 14 -13.08 6.02 -26.65
N TRP A 15 -11.89 6.40 -27.11
CA TRP A 15 -11.29 7.72 -26.84
C TRP A 15 -12.13 8.89 -27.35
N GLU A 16 -12.87 8.71 -28.42
CA GLU A 16 -13.73 9.74 -29.01
C GLU A 16 -14.90 10.11 -28.08
N ARG A 17 -15.28 9.20 -27.20
CA ARG A 17 -16.38 9.40 -26.26
C ARG A 17 -15.97 9.92 -24.87
N ILE A 18 -14.68 10.12 -24.64
CA ILE A 18 -14.21 10.67 -23.36
C ILE A 18 -14.50 12.18 -23.29
N ASP A 19 -14.61 12.84 -24.43
CA ASP A 19 -14.92 14.28 -24.50
C ASP A 19 -16.30 14.66 -23.95
N TYR A 20 -17.19 13.70 -23.75
CA TYR A 20 -18.50 13.96 -23.15
C TYR A 20 -18.42 14.55 -21.74
N VAL A 21 -17.28 14.39 -21.05
CA VAL A 21 -17.05 14.94 -19.70
C VAL A 21 -16.62 16.41 -19.78
N GLN A 22 -16.02 16.85 -20.87
CA GLN A 22 -15.42 18.20 -20.99
C GLN A 22 -16.46 19.32 -20.92
N GLY A 23 -17.67 19.11 -21.41
CA GLY A 23 -18.73 20.10 -21.40
C GLY A 23 -19.42 20.35 -20.06
N HIS A 24 -19.11 19.60 -19.01
CA HIS A 24 -19.86 19.59 -17.75
C HIS A 24 -18.96 19.81 -16.52
N ASN A 25 -18.16 20.88 -16.53
CA ASN A 25 -17.23 21.20 -15.44
C ASN A 25 -16.31 20.00 -15.06
N GLU A 26 -16.06 19.09 -16.00
CA GLU A 26 -15.22 17.90 -15.84
C GLU A 26 -15.68 16.92 -14.73
N ALA A 27 -16.93 17.00 -14.30
CA ALA A 27 -17.48 16.19 -13.23
C ALA A 27 -18.90 15.71 -13.54
N VAL A 28 -19.24 14.50 -13.07
CA VAL A 28 -20.59 13.93 -13.12
C VAL A 28 -21.08 13.68 -11.70
N TYR A 29 -22.29 14.12 -11.39
CA TYR A 29 -22.87 13.98 -10.06
C TYR A 29 -23.27 12.54 -9.76
N VAL A 30 -23.06 12.12 -8.52
CA VAL A 30 -23.60 10.87 -7.97
C VAL A 30 -24.91 11.19 -7.28
N ARG A 31 -26.00 10.58 -7.74
CA ARG A 31 -27.38 10.86 -7.32
C ARG A 31 -28.12 9.58 -6.91
N PRO A 32 -27.76 8.99 -5.75
CA PRO A 32 -28.38 7.75 -5.31
C PRO A 32 -29.88 7.92 -4.99
N GLU A 33 -30.33 9.11 -4.74
CA GLU A 33 -31.75 9.44 -4.55
C GLU A 33 -32.62 9.09 -5.79
N ALA A 34 -32.02 9.02 -6.97
CA ALA A 34 -32.72 8.59 -8.18
C ALA A 34 -33.13 7.10 -8.18
N MET A 35 -32.49 6.27 -7.33
CA MET A 35 -32.71 4.83 -7.31
C MET A 35 -34.18 4.44 -7.06
N GLU A 36 -34.87 5.15 -6.19
CA GLU A 36 -36.27 4.85 -5.88
C GLU A 36 -37.16 5.05 -7.10
N THR A 37 -37.02 6.17 -7.78
CA THR A 37 -37.77 6.48 -9.01
C THR A 37 -37.48 5.47 -10.12
N ILE A 38 -36.19 5.14 -10.31
CA ILE A 38 -35.76 4.14 -11.31
C ILE A 38 -36.35 2.77 -11.00
N ASN A 39 -36.24 2.30 -9.75
CA ASN A 39 -36.74 1.01 -9.34
C ASN A 39 -38.27 0.93 -9.53
N ASN A 40 -39.00 2.01 -9.24
CA ASN A 40 -40.45 2.06 -9.47
C ASN A 40 -40.78 2.03 -10.96
N PHE A 41 -39.99 2.70 -11.81
CA PHE A 41 -40.15 2.65 -13.28
C PHE A 41 -39.96 1.20 -13.80
N TYR A 42 -38.92 0.49 -13.35
CA TYR A 42 -38.69 -0.89 -13.72
C TYR A 42 -39.82 -1.84 -13.24
N LYS A 43 -40.47 -1.55 -12.09
CA LYS A 43 -41.62 -2.33 -11.61
C LYS A 43 -42.88 -2.09 -12.42
N GLN A 44 -43.14 -0.85 -12.81
CA GLN A 44 -44.35 -0.44 -13.50
C GLN A 44 -44.31 -0.70 -15.00
N ASN A 45 -43.18 -0.44 -15.63
CA ASN A 45 -42.96 -0.48 -17.08
C ASN A 45 -41.68 -1.25 -17.45
N PRO A 46 -41.56 -2.55 -17.17
CA PRO A 46 -40.29 -3.28 -17.25
C PRO A 46 -39.66 -3.30 -18.65
N GLU A 47 -40.49 -3.44 -19.71
CA GLU A 47 -39.98 -3.50 -21.09
C GLU A 47 -39.49 -2.13 -21.58
N GLU A 48 -40.17 -1.04 -21.21
CA GLU A 48 -39.75 0.31 -21.53
C GLU A 48 -38.49 0.71 -20.76
N ALA A 49 -38.44 0.39 -19.46
CA ALA A 49 -37.30 0.63 -18.60
C ALA A 49 -36.04 -0.09 -19.11
N LYS A 50 -36.15 -1.34 -19.53
CA LYS A 50 -35.03 -2.09 -20.15
C LYS A 50 -34.59 -1.46 -21.47
N LYS A 51 -35.50 -0.99 -22.29
CA LYS A 51 -35.17 -0.32 -23.54
C LYS A 51 -34.43 0.99 -23.30
N GLU A 52 -34.83 1.71 -22.26
CA GLU A 52 -34.26 3.04 -21.94
C GLU A 52 -32.93 2.94 -21.18
N PHE A 53 -32.78 2.02 -20.23
CA PHE A 53 -31.62 1.95 -19.31
C PHE A 53 -30.92 0.58 -19.26
N GLY A 54 -31.31 -0.37 -20.10
CA GLY A 54 -30.77 -1.73 -20.13
C GLY A 54 -31.42 -2.67 -19.10
N ASP A 55 -30.97 -3.92 -19.05
CA ASP A 55 -31.54 -4.92 -18.13
C ASP A 55 -31.26 -4.60 -16.64
N ASN A 56 -30.12 -4.00 -16.35
CA ASN A 56 -29.75 -3.55 -15.01
C ASN A 56 -29.23 -2.10 -15.08
N PRO A 57 -30.00 -1.11 -14.59
CA PRO A 57 -29.63 0.31 -14.67
C PRO A 57 -28.39 0.66 -13.86
N TYR A 58 -27.97 -0.20 -12.93
CA TYR A 58 -26.80 0.01 -12.04
C TYR A 58 -25.55 -0.75 -12.51
N GLU A 59 -25.65 -1.47 -13.62
CA GLU A 59 -24.50 -2.11 -14.26
C GLU A 59 -23.64 -1.04 -14.93
N LEU A 60 -22.31 -1.11 -14.72
CA LEU A 60 -21.37 -0.06 -15.14
C LEU A 60 -21.50 0.32 -16.62
N LYS A 61 -21.63 -0.67 -17.52
CA LYS A 61 -21.75 -0.40 -18.97
C LYS A 61 -23.06 0.37 -19.29
N ASN A 62 -24.14 0.04 -18.58
CA ASN A 62 -25.42 0.73 -18.73
C ASN A 62 -25.38 2.14 -18.15
N ILE A 63 -24.73 2.33 -16.99
CA ILE A 63 -24.50 3.66 -16.40
C ILE A 63 -23.75 4.54 -17.39
N LEU A 64 -22.63 4.05 -17.91
CA LEU A 64 -21.81 4.82 -18.86
C LEU A 64 -22.56 5.12 -20.16
N LYS A 65 -23.37 4.18 -20.65
CA LYS A 65 -24.08 4.31 -21.93
C LYS A 65 -25.32 5.21 -21.83
N TYR A 66 -26.18 4.97 -20.86
CA TYR A 66 -27.53 5.54 -20.83
C TYR A 66 -27.64 6.76 -19.92
N TRP A 67 -26.75 6.88 -18.92
CA TRP A 67 -26.75 7.99 -17.97
C TRP A 67 -25.64 8.98 -18.27
N VAL A 68 -24.39 8.60 -18.11
CA VAL A 68 -23.25 9.51 -18.25
C VAL A 68 -23.19 10.10 -19.66
N ARG A 69 -23.46 9.31 -20.71
CA ARG A 69 -23.47 9.72 -22.11
C ARG A 69 -24.86 10.07 -22.63
N SER A 70 -25.83 10.26 -21.74
CA SER A 70 -27.18 10.60 -22.17
C SER A 70 -27.19 11.92 -22.97
N PRO A 71 -27.87 11.95 -24.14
CA PRO A 71 -28.13 13.20 -24.83
C PRO A 71 -29.24 14.01 -24.18
N LYS A 72 -29.99 13.42 -23.24
CA LYS A 72 -31.10 14.07 -22.52
C LYS A 72 -30.50 14.95 -21.41
N GLU A 73 -30.83 16.22 -21.43
CA GLU A 73 -30.43 17.15 -20.38
C GLU A 73 -30.97 16.70 -19.01
N GLY A 74 -30.13 16.79 -17.97
CA GLY A 74 -30.45 16.39 -16.62
C GLY A 74 -30.29 14.90 -16.30
N LEU A 75 -30.06 14.03 -17.30
CA LEU A 75 -29.76 12.61 -17.06
C LEU A 75 -28.27 12.28 -16.95
N GLN A 76 -27.37 13.24 -17.15
CA GLN A 76 -25.93 13.02 -17.06
C GLN A 76 -25.48 12.92 -15.60
N MET A 77 -25.66 11.72 -15.02
CA MET A 77 -25.37 11.43 -13.63
C MET A 77 -24.97 9.96 -13.44
N ILE A 78 -24.53 9.63 -12.24
CA ILE A 78 -24.41 8.27 -11.73
C ILE A 78 -25.63 8.03 -10.81
N PRO A 79 -26.57 7.18 -11.18
CA PRO A 79 -27.87 7.07 -10.48
C PRO A 79 -27.84 6.18 -9.22
N THR A 80 -26.65 5.86 -8.70
CA THR A 80 -26.47 4.92 -7.59
C THR A 80 -25.20 5.21 -6.82
N ASP A 81 -25.14 4.84 -5.56
CA ASP A 81 -23.94 4.79 -4.74
C ASP A 81 -23.24 3.42 -4.75
N SER A 82 -23.76 2.45 -5.51
CA SER A 82 -23.20 1.10 -5.66
C SER A 82 -23.26 0.66 -7.12
N ILE A 83 -22.15 0.78 -7.81
CA ILE A 83 -22.00 0.33 -9.20
C ILE A 83 -21.80 -1.18 -9.22
N VAL A 84 -22.46 -1.86 -10.15
CA VAL A 84 -22.35 -3.30 -10.36
C VAL A 84 -21.60 -3.57 -11.67
N ILE A 85 -20.69 -4.54 -11.66
CA ILE A 85 -20.00 -5.03 -12.85
C ILE A 85 -20.25 -6.52 -12.99
N LYS A 86 -20.88 -6.95 -14.08
CA LYS A 86 -21.04 -8.36 -14.41
C LYS A 86 -19.69 -8.96 -14.77
N LEU A 87 -19.35 -10.11 -14.21
CA LEU A 87 -18.05 -10.75 -14.37
C LEU A 87 -18.10 -11.87 -15.41
N ASP A 88 -17.15 -11.86 -16.33
CA ASP A 88 -16.83 -12.98 -17.21
C ASP A 88 -15.86 -13.93 -16.50
N LYS A 89 -16.40 -15.00 -15.93
CA LYS A 89 -15.62 -15.98 -15.15
C LYS A 89 -14.52 -16.64 -15.95
N GLU A 90 -14.74 -16.91 -17.24
CA GLU A 90 -13.75 -17.55 -18.08
C GLU A 90 -12.62 -16.58 -18.46
N ALA A 91 -12.93 -15.32 -18.74
CA ALA A 91 -11.93 -14.30 -18.94
C ALA A 91 -11.05 -14.09 -17.70
N ILE A 92 -11.68 -14.06 -16.51
CA ILE A 92 -10.99 -13.97 -15.22
C ILE A 92 -10.02 -15.14 -15.02
N LYS A 93 -10.44 -16.37 -15.26
CA LYS A 93 -9.58 -17.56 -15.16
C LYS A 93 -8.37 -17.48 -16.11
N ARG A 94 -8.58 -17.02 -17.34
CA ARG A 94 -7.51 -16.85 -18.34
C ARG A 94 -6.55 -15.70 -18.02
N SER A 95 -6.97 -14.72 -17.25
CA SER A 95 -6.20 -13.49 -16.95
C SER A 95 -4.93 -13.73 -16.12
N GLY A 96 -4.79 -14.92 -15.52
CA GLY A 96 -3.68 -15.25 -14.63
C GLY A 96 -3.68 -14.48 -13.31
N MET A 97 -4.80 -13.89 -12.89
CA MET A 97 -4.93 -13.33 -11.53
C MET A 97 -5.18 -14.45 -10.51
N LEU A 98 -4.79 -14.21 -9.27
CA LEU A 98 -5.09 -15.11 -8.17
C LEU A 98 -6.60 -15.09 -7.92
N THR A 99 -7.28 -16.22 -8.19
CA THR A 99 -8.73 -16.36 -8.05
C THR A 99 -9.11 -17.07 -6.74
N PRO A 100 -10.29 -16.79 -6.16
CA PRO A 100 -10.88 -17.66 -5.14
C PRO A 100 -11.45 -18.94 -5.76
N ASP A 101 -11.78 -19.92 -4.93
CA ASP A 101 -12.40 -21.18 -5.37
C ASP A 101 -13.72 -20.96 -6.09
N SER A 102 -14.49 -19.96 -5.66
CA SER A 102 -15.73 -19.54 -6.31
C SER A 102 -15.64 -18.10 -6.78
N ILE A 103 -15.77 -17.88 -8.08
CA ILE A 103 -15.80 -16.55 -8.69
C ILE A 103 -17.26 -16.04 -8.62
N PRO A 104 -17.51 -14.86 -8.02
CA PRO A 104 -18.84 -14.27 -7.96
C PRO A 104 -19.35 -13.88 -9.36
N ASP A 105 -20.67 -13.68 -9.49
CA ASP A 105 -21.26 -13.22 -10.75
C ASP A 105 -21.07 -11.72 -10.98
N TYR A 106 -20.88 -10.97 -9.89
CA TYR A 106 -20.79 -9.51 -9.93
C TYR A 106 -19.69 -9.00 -8.99
N MET A 107 -19.05 -7.91 -9.41
CA MET A 107 -18.24 -7.02 -8.57
C MET A 107 -19.09 -5.80 -8.21
N HIS A 108 -18.92 -5.29 -7.00
CA HIS A 108 -19.56 -4.06 -6.54
C HIS A 108 -18.50 -3.00 -6.24
N ILE A 109 -18.72 -1.77 -6.74
CA ILE A 109 -17.91 -0.60 -6.42
C ILE A 109 -18.79 0.35 -5.60
N SER A 110 -18.40 0.60 -4.37
CA SER A 110 -19.10 1.55 -3.50
C SER A 110 -18.66 2.99 -3.83
N LEU A 111 -19.63 3.86 -4.08
CA LEU A 111 -19.43 5.30 -4.21
C LEU A 111 -19.91 6.06 -2.96
N LYS A 112 -20.17 5.37 -1.85
CA LYS A 112 -20.59 6.02 -0.60
C LYS A 112 -19.62 7.13 -0.19
N GLY A 113 -20.16 8.30 0.12
CA GLY A 113 -19.39 9.49 0.46
C GLY A 113 -18.91 10.34 -0.73
N LYS A 114 -19.01 9.84 -1.97
CA LYS A 114 -18.72 10.61 -3.19
C LYS A 114 -19.98 11.29 -3.70
N ARG A 115 -19.90 12.62 -3.89
CA ARG A 115 -20.99 13.42 -4.48
C ARG A 115 -20.80 13.65 -5.96
N VAL A 116 -19.56 13.58 -6.41
CA VAL A 116 -19.17 13.78 -7.80
C VAL A 116 -18.08 12.80 -8.18
N LEU A 117 -18.01 12.43 -9.46
CA LEU A 117 -16.87 11.75 -10.08
C LEU A 117 -16.23 12.69 -11.08
N TYR A 118 -14.92 12.88 -10.93
CA TYR A 118 -14.13 13.70 -11.86
C TYR A 118 -13.68 12.87 -13.07
N LYS A 119 -13.17 13.55 -14.09
CA LYS A 119 -12.70 12.94 -15.34
C LYS A 119 -11.73 11.75 -15.11
N SER A 120 -10.81 11.85 -14.17
CA SER A 120 -9.88 10.75 -13.85
C SER A 120 -10.58 9.49 -13.36
N GLU A 121 -11.61 9.66 -12.52
CA GLU A 121 -12.40 8.55 -11.96
C GLU A 121 -13.32 7.93 -13.03
N LEU A 122 -13.94 8.77 -13.87
CA LEU A 122 -14.73 8.31 -15.01
C LEU A 122 -13.88 7.53 -16.02
N MET A 123 -12.64 7.96 -16.27
CA MET A 123 -11.70 7.22 -17.12
C MET A 123 -11.36 5.85 -16.51
N MET A 124 -11.21 5.77 -15.19
CA MET A 124 -10.98 4.49 -14.51
C MET A 124 -12.19 3.55 -14.67
N LEU A 125 -13.41 4.06 -14.51
CA LEU A 125 -14.63 3.30 -14.74
C LEU A 125 -14.76 2.85 -16.20
N GLU A 126 -14.42 3.70 -17.19
CA GLU A 126 -14.37 3.29 -18.60
C GLU A 126 -13.36 2.16 -18.83
N MET A 127 -12.17 2.22 -18.23
CA MET A 127 -11.21 1.14 -18.34
C MET A 127 -11.76 -0.16 -17.73
N LEU A 128 -12.38 -0.09 -16.55
CA LEU A 128 -13.00 -1.26 -15.90
C LEU A 128 -14.14 -1.84 -16.74
N ALA A 129 -14.97 -1.00 -17.37
CA ALA A 129 -16.07 -1.46 -18.23
C ALA A 129 -15.59 -2.17 -19.50
N ASN A 130 -14.40 -1.80 -20.02
CA ASN A 130 -13.90 -2.26 -21.32
C ASN A 130 -12.82 -3.33 -21.23
N THR A 131 -12.17 -3.52 -20.06
CA THR A 131 -11.06 -4.48 -19.94
C THR A 131 -11.50 -5.95 -19.98
N ASN A 132 -12.73 -6.25 -19.61
CA ASN A 132 -13.27 -7.59 -19.44
C ASN A 132 -12.33 -8.54 -18.65
N TRP A 133 -11.46 -7.96 -17.80
CA TRP A 133 -10.44 -8.65 -17.00
C TRP A 133 -9.37 -9.40 -17.79
N GLU A 134 -9.38 -9.35 -19.12
CA GLU A 134 -8.38 -10.00 -19.98
C GLU A 134 -7.02 -9.32 -19.89
N ARG A 135 -7.01 -8.00 -19.72
CA ARG A 135 -5.80 -7.22 -19.48
C ARG A 135 -5.72 -6.76 -18.04
N PRO A 136 -4.57 -6.92 -17.38
CA PRO A 136 -4.43 -6.49 -16.01
C PRO A 136 -4.46 -4.95 -15.91
N MET A 137 -5.19 -4.44 -14.93
CA MET A 137 -5.16 -3.05 -14.51
C MET A 137 -4.41 -2.95 -13.18
N TYR A 138 -3.58 -1.93 -13.08
CA TYR A 138 -2.76 -1.70 -11.90
C TYR A 138 -2.92 -0.29 -11.36
N MET A 139 -2.86 -0.18 -10.04
CA MET A 139 -2.72 1.05 -9.30
C MET A 139 -1.31 1.11 -8.71
N ALA A 140 -0.56 2.18 -8.95
CA ALA A 140 0.76 2.33 -8.33
C ALA A 140 0.64 2.49 -6.81
N ILE A 141 1.59 1.94 -6.05
CA ILE A 141 1.60 2.06 -4.57
C ILE A 141 1.72 3.50 -4.08
N THR A 142 2.16 4.42 -4.94
CA THR A 142 2.31 5.84 -4.64
C THR A 142 1.03 6.65 -4.82
N VAL A 143 -0.07 6.03 -5.31
CA VAL A 143 -1.36 6.71 -5.47
C VAL A 143 -2.05 6.79 -4.11
N GLY A 144 -2.36 8.00 -3.65
CA GLY A 144 -3.06 8.24 -2.41
C GLY A 144 -4.47 7.61 -2.39
N THR A 145 -4.93 7.23 -1.22
CA THR A 145 -6.20 6.49 -1.02
C THR A 145 -7.41 7.26 -1.53
N GLU A 146 -7.38 8.57 -1.49
CA GLU A 146 -8.42 9.48 -2.02
C GLU A 146 -8.64 9.31 -3.53
N ASN A 147 -7.61 8.86 -4.27
CA ASN A 147 -7.65 8.65 -5.72
C ASN A 147 -7.85 7.18 -6.11
N GLN A 148 -8.14 6.30 -5.16
CA GLN A 148 -8.27 4.85 -5.40
C GLN A 148 -9.71 4.38 -5.63
N MET A 149 -10.69 5.28 -5.78
CA MET A 149 -12.08 4.94 -6.10
C MET A 149 -12.74 3.94 -5.13
N ASN A 150 -12.35 3.94 -3.85
CA ASN A 150 -12.79 2.95 -2.85
C ASN A 150 -12.48 1.48 -3.24
N LEU A 151 -11.48 1.26 -4.12
CA LEU A 151 -11.08 -0.06 -4.60
C LEU A 151 -10.01 -0.75 -3.72
N THR A 152 -9.67 -0.18 -2.58
CA THR A 152 -8.60 -0.70 -1.69
C THR A 152 -8.80 -2.19 -1.36
N ASN A 153 -10.06 -2.63 -1.16
CA ASN A 153 -10.37 -4.03 -0.89
C ASN A 153 -10.15 -4.94 -2.11
N ASN A 154 -10.13 -4.38 -3.31
CA ASN A 154 -9.95 -5.10 -4.56
C ASN A 154 -8.49 -5.20 -4.99
N PHE A 155 -7.58 -4.62 -4.21
CA PHE A 155 -6.16 -4.61 -4.53
C PHE A 155 -5.47 -5.90 -4.08
N LEU A 156 -4.59 -6.38 -4.97
CA LEU A 156 -3.66 -7.47 -4.72
C LEU A 156 -2.26 -7.01 -5.13
N GLN A 157 -1.34 -6.91 -4.17
CA GLN A 157 -0.01 -6.39 -4.42
C GLN A 157 0.87 -7.40 -5.16
N GLU A 158 1.52 -6.96 -6.23
CA GLU A 158 2.44 -7.78 -7.05
C GLU A 158 3.86 -7.17 -7.12
N GLY A 159 4.12 -6.15 -6.30
CA GLY A 159 5.38 -5.37 -6.25
C GLY A 159 5.09 -3.89 -6.01
N LEU A 160 5.63 -3.00 -6.87
CA LEU A 160 5.38 -1.55 -6.83
C LEU A 160 3.98 -1.14 -7.32
N ALA A 161 3.10 -2.11 -7.55
CA ALA A 161 1.74 -1.86 -7.99
C ALA A 161 0.78 -2.88 -7.39
N TYR A 162 -0.45 -2.40 -7.17
CA TYR A 162 -1.59 -3.22 -6.83
C TYR A 162 -2.33 -3.62 -8.10
N ARG A 163 -2.51 -4.91 -8.35
CA ARG A 163 -3.43 -5.38 -9.36
C ARG A 163 -4.85 -5.16 -8.88
N ILE A 164 -5.69 -4.53 -9.70
CA ILE A 164 -7.12 -4.40 -9.45
C ILE A 164 -7.76 -5.74 -9.80
N THR A 165 -8.48 -6.33 -8.84
CA THR A 165 -9.19 -7.59 -9.01
C THR A 165 -10.68 -7.39 -8.73
N PRO A 166 -11.56 -8.24 -9.25
CA PRO A 166 -12.99 -8.15 -8.97
C PRO A 166 -13.38 -8.68 -7.57
N PHE A 167 -12.42 -9.07 -6.76
CA PHE A 167 -12.60 -9.73 -5.48
C PHE A 167 -12.35 -8.81 -4.31
N ASP A 168 -13.07 -8.99 -3.20
CA ASP A 168 -12.71 -8.41 -1.91
C ASP A 168 -11.57 -9.23 -1.28
N ASN A 169 -10.33 -8.85 -1.57
CA ASN A 169 -9.14 -9.56 -1.11
C ASN A 169 -8.94 -9.46 0.41
N ILE A 170 -9.51 -8.44 1.06
CA ILE A 170 -9.49 -8.31 2.52
C ILE A 170 -10.31 -9.44 3.16
N LYS A 171 -11.55 -9.65 2.68
CA LYS A 171 -12.41 -10.76 3.15
C LYS A 171 -11.82 -12.13 2.85
N LEU A 172 -11.06 -12.24 1.76
CA LEU A 172 -10.34 -13.47 1.40
C LEU A 172 -9.04 -13.67 2.19
N GLY A 173 -8.70 -12.76 3.11
CA GLY A 173 -7.50 -12.85 3.94
C GLY A 173 -6.19 -12.70 3.18
N ARG A 174 -6.21 -12.10 1.99
CA ARG A 174 -5.04 -11.96 1.12
C ARG A 174 -4.87 -10.51 0.66
N ARG A 175 -3.63 -10.02 0.69
CA ARG A 175 -3.26 -8.68 0.23
C ARG A 175 -2.14 -8.69 -0.79
N ILE A 176 -1.41 -9.80 -0.87
CA ILE A 176 -0.21 -9.97 -1.68
C ILE A 176 -0.35 -11.26 -2.49
N ASP A 177 -0.05 -11.19 -3.79
CA ASP A 177 0.25 -12.37 -4.60
C ASP A 177 1.73 -12.73 -4.38
N SER A 178 2.00 -13.58 -3.40
CA SER A 178 3.35 -13.90 -2.95
C SER A 178 4.20 -14.51 -4.06
N GLU A 179 3.63 -15.33 -4.94
CA GLU A 179 4.37 -15.98 -6.03
C GLU A 179 4.78 -14.97 -7.10
N LYS A 180 3.86 -14.10 -7.53
CA LYS A 180 4.17 -13.06 -8.50
C LYS A 180 5.11 -12.01 -7.93
N MET A 181 4.86 -11.56 -6.70
CA MET A 181 5.71 -10.58 -6.06
C MET A 181 7.13 -11.11 -5.86
N TYR A 182 7.27 -12.38 -5.44
CA TYR A 182 8.56 -13.05 -5.35
C TYR A 182 9.28 -13.08 -6.70
N ASN A 183 8.60 -13.54 -7.76
CA ASN A 183 9.18 -13.56 -9.09
C ASN A 183 9.59 -12.17 -9.58
N ASN A 184 8.75 -11.15 -9.35
CA ASN A 184 9.03 -9.78 -9.75
C ASN A 184 10.26 -9.21 -9.04
N LEU A 185 10.31 -9.29 -7.70
CA LEU A 185 11.41 -8.75 -6.90
C LEU A 185 12.73 -9.49 -7.15
N MET A 186 12.69 -10.83 -7.26
CA MET A 186 13.90 -11.64 -7.36
C MET A 186 14.49 -11.70 -8.77
N THR A 187 13.68 -11.49 -9.83
CA THR A 187 14.15 -11.73 -11.20
C THR A 187 13.99 -10.54 -12.15
N LYS A 188 13.01 -9.66 -11.93
CA LYS A 188 12.70 -8.58 -12.88
C LYS A 188 13.18 -7.21 -12.41
N PHE A 189 13.22 -6.97 -11.12
CA PHE A 189 13.69 -5.69 -10.58
C PHE A 189 15.18 -5.51 -10.78
N LYS A 190 15.60 -4.26 -11.01
CA LYS A 190 16.99 -3.86 -11.18
C LYS A 190 17.30 -2.79 -10.15
N PHE A 191 18.41 -2.95 -9.44
CA PHE A 191 18.79 -2.09 -8.31
C PHE A 191 19.93 -1.11 -8.63
N GLY A 192 20.39 -1.08 -9.88
CA GLY A 192 21.25 -0.01 -10.40
C GLY A 192 22.59 0.20 -9.70
N GLY A 193 23.16 -0.81 -9.05
CA GLY A 193 24.46 -0.70 -8.37
C GLY A 193 24.38 0.00 -7.01
N ILE A 194 23.24 -0.02 -6.34
CA ILE A 194 23.03 0.52 -4.98
C ILE A 194 23.99 -0.13 -3.96
N ASP A 195 24.48 -1.33 -4.27
CA ASP A 195 25.45 -2.07 -3.48
C ASP A 195 26.89 -1.52 -3.57
N ASN A 196 27.15 -0.53 -4.43
CA ASN A 196 28.43 0.15 -4.51
C ASN A 196 28.55 1.26 -3.45
N PRO A 197 29.45 1.15 -2.45
CA PRO A 197 29.59 2.13 -1.39
C PRO A 197 30.13 3.50 -1.83
N ASP A 198 30.70 3.58 -3.03
CA ASP A 198 31.32 4.82 -3.56
C ASP A 198 30.30 5.74 -4.25
N ILE A 199 29.04 5.30 -4.41
CA ILE A 199 28.01 6.15 -5.01
C ILE A 199 27.33 7.04 -3.97
N TYR A 200 27.07 8.28 -4.37
CA TYR A 200 26.22 9.17 -3.59
C TYR A 200 24.75 8.90 -3.89
N LEU A 201 23.98 8.64 -2.85
CA LEU A 201 22.52 8.50 -2.92
C LEU A 201 21.88 9.72 -2.26
N ASP A 202 21.10 10.49 -3.01
CA ASP A 202 20.31 11.57 -2.46
C ASP A 202 19.12 11.07 -1.63
N GLU A 203 18.47 11.96 -0.90
CA GLU A 203 17.34 11.64 -0.02
C GLU A 203 16.17 10.97 -0.79
N THR A 204 15.91 11.39 -2.03
CA THR A 204 14.85 10.82 -2.85
C THR A 204 15.15 9.36 -3.22
N VAL A 205 16.39 9.09 -3.60
CA VAL A 205 16.83 7.71 -3.91
C VAL A 205 16.84 6.86 -2.65
N LEU A 206 17.27 7.37 -1.51
CA LEU A 206 17.22 6.66 -0.22
C LEU A 206 15.78 6.27 0.14
N ARG A 207 14.82 7.18 0.03
CA ARG A 207 13.39 6.89 0.25
C ARG A 207 12.85 5.82 -0.71
N MET A 208 13.32 5.80 -1.96
CA MET A 208 12.96 4.74 -2.90
C MET A 208 13.57 3.40 -2.48
N CYS A 209 14.81 3.38 -2.01
CA CYS A 209 15.46 2.18 -1.47
C CYS A 209 14.70 1.61 -0.26
N ASP A 210 14.28 2.48 0.67
CA ASP A 210 13.45 2.11 1.81
C ASP A 210 12.11 1.51 1.37
N THR A 211 11.48 2.10 0.36
CA THR A 211 10.26 1.54 -0.22
C THR A 211 10.49 0.13 -0.78
N HIS A 212 11.61 -0.09 -1.48
CA HIS A 212 11.94 -1.42 -2.00
C HIS A 212 12.25 -2.42 -0.88
N ARG A 213 13.00 -2.02 0.16
CA ARG A 213 13.25 -2.88 1.33
C ARG A 213 11.93 -3.30 1.98
N ARG A 214 11.00 -2.35 2.19
CA ARG A 214 9.67 -2.63 2.72
C ARG A 214 8.89 -3.65 1.87
N LEU A 215 9.03 -3.63 0.54
CA LEU A 215 8.40 -4.66 -0.32
C LEU A 215 8.95 -6.06 -0.04
N PHE A 216 10.26 -6.21 0.14
CA PHE A 216 10.87 -7.48 0.49
C PHE A 216 10.39 -7.99 1.85
N VAL A 217 10.28 -7.10 2.83
CA VAL A 217 9.77 -7.43 4.16
C VAL A 217 8.31 -7.88 4.09
N GLN A 218 7.46 -7.13 3.40
CA GLN A 218 6.05 -7.50 3.20
C GLN A 218 5.91 -8.87 2.52
N LEU A 219 6.73 -9.14 1.52
CA LEU A 219 6.78 -10.44 0.86
C LEU A 219 7.23 -11.54 1.82
N ALA A 220 8.31 -11.32 2.57
CA ALA A 220 8.84 -12.31 3.51
C ALA A 220 7.84 -12.66 4.60
N SER A 221 7.22 -11.66 5.23
CA SER A 221 6.16 -11.85 6.23
C SER A 221 4.97 -12.65 5.67
N GLN A 222 4.58 -12.38 4.41
CA GLN A 222 3.52 -13.14 3.75
C GLN A 222 3.94 -14.60 3.48
N LEU A 223 5.16 -14.82 2.99
CA LEU A 223 5.70 -16.15 2.75
C LEU A 223 5.85 -16.97 4.05
N ILE A 224 6.22 -16.33 5.16
CA ILE A 224 6.26 -16.96 6.49
C ILE A 224 4.87 -17.43 6.90
N LYS A 225 3.85 -16.58 6.76
CA LYS A 225 2.44 -16.93 7.03
C LYS A 225 1.95 -18.09 6.18
N GLU A 226 2.44 -18.20 4.96
CA GLU A 226 2.14 -19.31 4.05
C GLU A 226 2.98 -20.57 4.30
N GLY A 227 3.88 -20.58 5.29
CA GLY A 227 4.79 -21.69 5.59
C GLY A 227 5.97 -21.84 4.63
N LYS A 228 6.16 -20.89 3.69
CA LYS A 228 7.22 -20.91 2.65
C LYS A 228 8.53 -20.29 3.18
N LYS A 229 9.03 -20.81 4.32
CA LYS A 229 10.15 -20.23 5.06
C LYS A 229 11.44 -20.08 4.24
N ASP A 230 11.76 -21.04 3.40
CA ASP A 230 12.98 -20.97 2.56
C ASP A 230 12.92 -19.85 1.51
N LYS A 231 11.73 -19.59 0.92
CA LYS A 231 11.54 -18.47 0.02
C LYS A 231 11.63 -17.14 0.76
N ALA A 232 11.06 -17.05 1.95
CA ALA A 232 11.12 -15.86 2.80
C ALA A 232 12.58 -15.51 3.12
N LEU A 233 13.37 -16.48 3.59
CA LEU A 233 14.78 -16.27 3.88
C LEU A 233 15.57 -15.82 2.65
N LYS A 234 15.37 -16.47 1.51
CA LYS A 234 16.02 -16.07 0.24
C LYS A 234 15.66 -14.65 -0.17
N ALA A 235 14.41 -14.23 0.03
CA ALA A 235 13.97 -12.88 -0.31
C ALA A 235 14.64 -11.82 0.60
N LEU A 236 14.71 -12.06 1.91
CA LEU A 236 15.40 -11.17 2.84
C LEU A 236 16.90 -11.09 2.57
N ASP A 237 17.55 -12.23 2.36
CA ASP A 237 18.98 -12.29 2.04
C ASP A 237 19.31 -11.57 0.72
N TYR A 238 18.43 -11.70 -0.26
CA TYR A 238 18.58 -10.98 -1.52
C TYR A 238 18.39 -9.46 -1.34
N CYS A 239 17.44 -9.04 -0.50
CA CYS A 239 17.24 -7.65 -0.13
C CYS A 239 18.54 -7.05 0.46
N GLU A 240 19.12 -7.70 1.46
CA GLU A 240 20.37 -7.26 2.09
C GLU A 240 21.56 -7.22 1.11
N LYS A 241 21.56 -8.11 0.11
CA LYS A 241 22.57 -8.11 -0.94
C LYS A 241 22.45 -6.89 -1.88
N VAL A 242 21.22 -6.55 -2.31
CA VAL A 242 21.00 -5.52 -3.35
C VAL A 242 20.71 -4.13 -2.80
N ILE A 243 20.37 -4.03 -1.51
CA ILE A 243 20.16 -2.78 -0.76
C ILE A 243 20.90 -2.94 0.60
N PRO A 244 22.22 -3.04 0.59
CA PRO A 244 22.96 -3.30 1.82
C PRO A 244 22.94 -2.10 2.77
N SER A 245 23.02 -2.39 4.07
CA SER A 245 23.04 -1.34 5.12
C SER A 245 24.26 -0.43 5.08
N THR A 246 25.32 -0.83 4.38
CA THR A 246 26.51 -0.02 4.14
C THR A 246 26.25 1.20 3.24
N THR A 247 25.26 1.13 2.35
CA THR A 247 24.87 2.21 1.45
C THR A 247 23.51 2.81 1.83
N VAL A 248 22.58 1.99 2.26
CA VAL A 248 21.23 2.41 2.69
C VAL A 248 21.01 1.92 4.11
N ARG A 249 21.21 2.78 5.10
CA ARG A 249 21.05 2.43 6.52
C ARG A 249 19.67 1.81 6.80
N HIS A 250 19.60 0.94 7.80
CA HIS A 250 18.33 0.47 8.31
C HIS A 250 17.57 1.62 8.97
N ASP A 251 16.28 1.74 8.64
CA ASP A 251 15.38 2.71 9.24
C ASP A 251 14.17 2.01 9.87
N TYR A 252 13.78 2.47 11.06
CA TYR A 252 12.66 1.88 11.80
C TYR A 252 11.31 2.22 11.17
N ILE A 253 11.16 3.46 10.66
CA ILE A 253 9.86 4.00 10.21
C ILE A 253 9.62 3.71 8.73
N TYR A 254 10.63 4.00 7.89
CA TYR A 254 10.44 4.04 6.43
C TYR A 254 10.74 2.71 5.73
N SER A 255 11.64 1.91 6.26
CA SER A 255 12.12 0.69 5.59
C SER A 255 11.54 -0.63 6.12
N SER A 256 10.76 -0.60 7.20
CA SER A 256 10.31 -1.81 7.92
C SER A 256 11.47 -2.69 8.40
N SER A 257 12.58 -2.10 8.78
CA SER A 257 13.76 -2.88 9.19
C SER A 257 13.54 -3.62 10.52
N LYS A 258 12.68 -3.10 11.39
CA LYS A 258 12.30 -3.80 12.63
C LYS A 258 11.54 -5.10 12.31
N GLU A 259 10.55 -5.02 11.43
CA GLU A 259 9.82 -6.19 10.96
C GLU A 259 10.72 -7.17 10.21
N MET A 260 11.74 -6.67 9.49
CA MET A 260 12.77 -7.50 8.87
C MET A 260 13.57 -8.32 9.90
N ALA A 261 13.94 -7.68 11.00
CA ALA A 261 14.60 -8.38 12.12
C ALA A 261 13.69 -9.43 12.76
N ASP A 262 12.41 -9.11 12.97
CA ASP A 262 11.43 -10.07 13.47
C ASP A 262 11.26 -11.27 12.55
N ASP A 263 11.18 -11.04 11.24
CA ASP A 263 11.09 -12.11 10.25
C ASP A 263 12.34 -12.99 10.25
N TYR A 264 13.55 -12.42 10.33
CA TYR A 264 14.78 -13.19 10.49
C TYR A 264 14.78 -14.00 11.78
N ALA A 265 14.31 -13.45 12.90
CA ALA A 265 14.21 -14.17 14.16
C ALA A 265 13.26 -15.37 14.06
N GLN A 266 12.07 -15.19 13.45
CA GLN A 266 11.11 -16.27 13.19
C GLN A 266 11.68 -17.37 12.27
N LEU A 267 12.62 -17.02 11.40
CA LEU A 267 13.32 -17.93 10.51
C LEU A 267 14.55 -18.58 11.17
N GLY A 268 14.77 -18.33 12.46
CA GLY A 268 15.92 -18.86 13.22
C GLY A 268 17.26 -18.20 12.91
N GLN A 269 17.25 -17.03 12.26
CA GLN A 269 18.43 -16.26 11.88
C GLN A 269 18.74 -15.18 12.93
N THR A 270 18.86 -15.57 14.20
CA THR A 270 19.03 -14.66 15.35
C THR A 270 20.14 -13.64 15.14
N LYS A 271 21.29 -14.06 14.60
CA LYS A 271 22.43 -13.14 14.41
C LYS A 271 22.18 -12.05 13.36
N LYS A 272 21.38 -12.35 12.31
CA LYS A 272 20.97 -11.34 11.31
C LYS A 272 19.95 -10.38 11.93
N ALA A 273 19.02 -10.90 12.70
CA ALA A 273 18.05 -10.10 13.44
C ALA A 273 18.77 -9.14 14.42
N GLU A 274 19.70 -9.67 15.23
CA GLU A 274 20.51 -8.91 16.17
C GLU A 274 21.24 -7.75 15.46
N ASN A 275 21.94 -8.03 14.35
CA ASN A 275 22.70 -7.00 13.61
C ASN A 275 21.79 -5.84 13.11
N ILE A 276 20.60 -6.12 12.65
CA ILE A 276 19.66 -5.08 12.24
C ILE A 276 19.18 -4.26 13.45
N LEU A 277 18.82 -4.93 14.54
CA LEU A 277 18.37 -4.28 15.77
C LEU A 277 19.45 -3.42 16.40
N GLU A 278 20.72 -3.86 16.39
CA GLU A 278 21.85 -3.04 16.85
C GLU A 278 22.04 -1.77 16.02
N GLN A 279 21.88 -1.84 14.69
CA GLN A 279 21.93 -0.66 13.83
C GLN A 279 20.79 0.32 14.14
N LEU A 280 19.56 -0.18 14.36
CA LEU A 280 18.41 0.66 14.76
C LEU A 280 18.62 1.29 16.14
N ALA A 281 19.15 0.52 17.10
CA ALA A 281 19.45 1.01 18.44
C ALA A 281 20.55 2.08 18.41
N ASN A 282 21.65 1.84 17.71
CA ASN A 282 22.75 2.81 17.56
C ASN A 282 22.24 4.12 16.97
N ASN A 283 21.44 4.05 15.89
CA ASN A 283 20.86 5.24 15.28
C ASN A 283 20.00 6.03 16.28
N SER A 284 19.17 5.33 17.06
CA SER A 284 18.32 5.98 18.06
C SER A 284 19.12 6.56 19.22
N VAL A 285 20.19 5.89 19.66
CA VAL A 285 21.12 6.41 20.69
C VAL A 285 21.83 7.69 20.19
N GLU A 286 22.31 7.71 18.94
CA GLU A 286 22.96 8.87 18.33
C GLU A 286 22.01 10.07 18.29
N TYR A 287 20.78 9.89 17.76
CA TYR A 287 19.80 10.97 17.68
C TYR A 287 19.31 11.44 19.04
N ALA A 288 18.96 10.53 19.96
CA ALA A 288 18.54 10.92 21.30
C ALA A 288 19.64 11.71 22.03
N SER A 289 20.92 11.26 21.91
CA SER A 289 22.05 11.97 22.50
C SER A 289 22.22 13.36 21.88
N TRP A 290 22.06 13.47 20.56
CA TRP A 290 22.16 14.75 19.88
C TRP A 290 21.04 15.71 20.31
N TYR A 291 19.78 15.27 20.34
CA TYR A 291 18.67 16.11 20.81
C TYR A 291 18.87 16.57 22.25
N LEU A 292 19.33 15.68 23.14
CA LEU A 292 19.63 16.02 24.52
C LEU A 292 20.78 17.02 24.69
N SER A 293 21.65 17.17 23.69
CA SER A 293 22.76 18.11 23.68
C SER A 293 22.38 19.52 23.21
N LEU A 294 21.19 19.71 22.62
CA LEU A 294 20.74 21.02 22.12
C LEU A 294 20.50 22.00 23.28
N ASP A 295 20.51 23.31 23.01
CA ASP A 295 20.04 24.33 23.95
C ASP A 295 18.54 24.16 24.25
N ASP A 296 18.03 24.88 25.28
CA ASP A 296 16.66 24.69 25.76
C ASP A 296 15.60 25.07 24.73
N GLU A 297 15.81 26.11 23.92
CA GLU A 297 14.87 26.54 22.89
C GLU A 297 14.77 25.51 21.76
N ARG A 298 15.91 25.04 21.27
CA ARG A 298 15.95 24.01 20.20
C ARG A 298 15.46 22.66 20.69
N PHE A 299 15.80 22.29 21.92
CA PHE A 299 15.30 21.06 22.53
C PHE A 299 13.78 21.09 22.67
N ALA A 300 13.21 22.20 23.18
CA ALA A 300 11.75 22.33 23.30
C ALA A 300 11.04 22.18 21.94
N GLY A 301 11.62 22.78 20.88
CA GLY A 301 11.10 22.64 19.51
C GLY A 301 11.27 21.26 18.89
N SER A 302 12.14 20.40 19.45
CA SER A 302 12.48 19.06 18.92
C SER A 302 12.10 17.94 19.89
N TYR A 303 11.35 18.24 20.95
CA TYR A 303 11.04 17.28 22.01
C TYR A 303 10.33 16.02 21.50
N GLU A 304 9.35 16.16 20.62
CA GLU A 304 8.61 15.02 20.06
C GLU A 304 9.51 14.10 19.23
N GLU A 305 10.45 14.67 18.46
CA GLU A 305 11.42 13.90 17.69
C GLU A 305 12.39 13.15 18.62
N CYS A 306 12.85 13.79 19.69
CA CYS A 306 13.66 13.14 20.72
C CYS A 306 12.89 11.94 21.33
N MET A 307 11.65 12.15 21.75
CA MET A 307 10.81 11.10 22.32
C MET A 307 10.54 9.96 21.35
N ARG A 308 10.47 10.23 20.05
CA ARG A 308 10.37 9.18 19.02
C ARG A 308 11.57 8.25 19.05
N HIS A 309 12.78 8.76 19.20
CA HIS A 309 13.99 7.92 19.31
C HIS A 309 14.04 7.13 20.61
N PHE A 310 13.52 7.67 21.71
CA PHE A 310 13.34 6.89 22.94
C PHE A 310 12.36 5.75 22.76
N TYR A 311 11.24 5.99 22.08
CA TYR A 311 10.26 4.94 21.77
C TYR A 311 10.87 3.83 20.92
N ILE A 312 11.61 4.19 19.85
CA ILE A 312 12.27 3.23 18.98
C ILE A 312 13.30 2.40 19.77
N LEU A 313 14.12 3.06 20.59
CA LEU A 313 15.14 2.39 21.37
C LEU A 313 14.53 1.42 22.41
N ASP A 314 13.46 1.83 23.08
CA ASP A 314 12.71 0.97 24.02
C ASP A 314 12.16 -0.30 23.31
N ASP A 315 11.51 -0.14 22.15
CA ASP A 315 10.96 -1.26 21.39
C ASP A 315 12.04 -2.21 20.89
N VAL A 316 13.17 -1.67 20.43
CA VAL A 316 14.34 -2.46 20.01
C VAL A 316 14.96 -3.20 21.20
N CYS A 317 15.11 -2.55 22.35
CA CYS A 317 15.60 -3.20 23.58
C CYS A 317 14.71 -4.36 24.03
N LYS A 318 13.38 -4.16 24.01
CA LYS A 318 12.41 -5.22 24.31
C LYS A 318 12.53 -6.40 23.34
N THR A 319 12.75 -6.11 22.07
CA THR A 319 12.93 -7.15 21.05
C THR A 319 14.22 -7.92 21.28
N LEU A 320 15.34 -7.24 21.51
CA LEU A 320 16.64 -7.87 21.83
C LEU A 320 16.57 -8.76 23.08
N ALA A 321 15.87 -8.30 24.12
CA ALA A 321 15.69 -9.07 25.36
C ALA A 321 14.91 -10.39 25.14
N ASN A 322 14.03 -10.43 24.16
CA ASN A 322 13.28 -11.63 23.79
C ASN A 322 14.06 -12.61 22.89
N LEU A 323 15.13 -12.14 22.24
CA LEU A 323 15.98 -12.99 21.43
C LEU A 323 16.93 -13.81 22.29
N LYS A 324 17.20 -15.04 21.84
CA LYS A 324 18.18 -15.93 22.48
C LYS A 324 19.24 -16.34 21.47
N ASP A 325 20.48 -16.42 21.91
CA ASP A 325 21.54 -16.96 21.08
C ASP A 325 21.20 -18.37 20.62
N ALA A 326 21.27 -18.61 19.33
CA ALA A 326 20.81 -19.86 18.71
C ALA A 326 21.63 -21.11 19.14
N LYS A 327 22.86 -20.91 19.62
CA LYS A 327 23.77 -22.01 20.02
C LYS A 327 23.72 -22.27 21.52
N THR A 328 23.66 -21.20 22.31
CA THR A 328 23.79 -21.32 23.79
C THR A 328 22.45 -21.20 24.51
N GLY A 329 21.40 -20.68 23.85
CA GLY A 329 20.10 -20.38 24.47
C GLY A 329 20.14 -19.24 25.48
N LYS A 330 21.28 -18.57 25.63
CA LYS A 330 21.46 -17.43 26.55
C LYS A 330 20.94 -16.13 25.96
N GLU A 331 20.77 -15.15 26.82
CA GLU A 331 20.50 -13.76 26.42
C GLU A 331 21.66 -13.20 25.60
N LEU A 332 21.31 -12.29 24.68
CA LEU A 332 22.30 -11.61 23.86
C LEU A 332 23.01 -10.52 24.68
N GLU A 333 24.30 -10.37 24.48
CA GLU A 333 25.08 -9.30 25.14
C GLU A 333 24.60 -7.90 24.70
N SER A 334 24.17 -7.77 23.45
CA SER A 334 23.55 -6.57 22.90
C SER A 334 22.29 -6.13 23.67
N ALA A 335 21.48 -7.05 24.17
CA ALA A 335 20.31 -6.73 24.96
C ALA A 335 20.65 -5.97 26.25
N ALA A 336 21.61 -6.46 27.01
CA ALA A 336 22.08 -5.78 28.23
C ALA A 336 22.77 -4.44 27.93
N HIS A 337 23.58 -4.39 26.86
CA HIS A 337 24.25 -3.17 26.43
C HIS A 337 23.26 -2.04 26.10
N TYR A 338 22.26 -2.30 25.26
CA TYR A 338 21.32 -1.24 24.85
C TYR A 338 20.30 -0.90 25.95
N ALA A 339 19.94 -1.85 26.83
CA ALA A 339 19.16 -1.54 28.00
C ALA A 339 19.89 -0.56 28.94
N GLN A 340 21.19 -0.75 29.14
CA GLN A 340 22.00 0.20 29.92
C GLN A 340 22.09 1.57 29.24
N LYS A 341 22.25 1.62 27.91
CA LYS A 341 22.26 2.87 27.15
C LYS A 341 20.93 3.61 27.25
N PHE A 342 19.83 2.89 27.13
CA PHE A 342 18.50 3.45 27.29
C PHE A 342 18.34 4.11 28.66
N GLU A 343 18.69 3.40 29.73
CA GLU A 343 18.60 3.91 31.10
C GLU A 343 19.44 5.19 31.30
N GLN A 344 20.68 5.20 30.81
CA GLN A 344 21.56 6.39 30.87
C GLN A 344 20.93 7.60 30.17
N LEU A 345 20.39 7.41 28.95
CA LEU A 345 19.76 8.47 28.20
C LEU A 345 18.46 8.95 28.88
N TYR A 346 17.68 8.02 29.42
CA TYR A 346 16.44 8.33 30.12
C TYR A 346 16.69 9.19 31.37
N GLN A 347 17.71 8.87 32.15
CA GLN A 347 18.13 9.69 33.31
C GLN A 347 18.59 11.10 32.89
N LEU A 348 19.24 11.24 31.74
CA LEU A 348 19.60 12.56 31.18
C LEU A 348 18.35 13.34 30.77
N LEU A 349 17.39 12.69 30.15
CA LEU A 349 16.12 13.28 29.76
C LEU A 349 15.35 13.77 31.00
N GLU A 350 15.21 12.95 32.05
CA GLU A 350 14.51 13.31 33.28
C GLU A 350 15.13 14.54 33.97
N ARG A 351 16.46 14.57 34.05
CA ARG A 351 17.17 15.75 34.62
C ARG A 351 16.90 17.02 33.81
N ARG A 352 16.85 16.88 32.50
CA ARG A 352 16.62 18.01 31.59
C ARG A 352 15.19 18.54 31.67
N VAL A 353 14.20 17.66 31.64
CA VAL A 353 12.79 18.01 31.73
C VAL A 353 12.45 18.53 33.15
N GLY A 354 13.00 17.90 34.18
CA GLY A 354 12.81 18.34 35.56
C GLY A 354 13.40 19.71 35.87
N SER A 355 14.46 20.11 35.16
CA SER A 355 15.08 21.44 35.31
C SER A 355 14.31 22.56 34.59
N THR A 356 13.39 22.23 33.68
CA THR A 356 12.54 23.19 32.94
C THR A 356 11.21 23.49 33.61
N HIS A 357 10.86 22.81 34.72
CA HIS A 357 9.68 23.09 35.53
C HIS A 357 10.11 23.72 36.89
N PRO A 358 10.06 25.06 37.03
CA PRO A 358 10.50 25.75 38.27
C PRO A 358 9.50 25.67 39.45
N GLU A 359 8.52 24.79 39.44
CA GLU A 359 7.48 24.72 40.49
C GLU A 359 7.78 23.77 41.66
N ASN A 360 9.00 23.24 41.78
CA ASN A 360 9.42 22.43 42.94
C ASN A 360 10.72 22.95 43.59
N GLN A 361 10.76 24.25 43.96
CA GLN A 361 11.67 24.77 44.96
C GLN A 361 10.94 25.49 46.07
#